data_60a51ad463071372337719be0772f714
#
_entry.id   60a51ad463071372337719be0772f714
#
_cell.length_a   1.000
_cell.length_b   1.000
_cell.length_c   1.000
_cell.angle_alpha   90.00
_cell.angle_beta   90.00
_cell.angle_gamma   90.00
#
_symmetry.space_group_name_H-M   'P 1'
#
loop_
_entity.id
_entity.type
_entity.pdbx_description
1 polymer ?
#
loop_
_entity_poly.entity_id
_entity_poly.type
_entity_poly.pdbx_seq_one_letter_code
_entity_poly.pdbx_strand_id
1 'polypeptide(L)'
;IASCLVGSEMCIRDRINGKTGSGNMEDVMPDNDYAFVDGSFNIATGVYGYGGFLMHDGVRYELSGNGSDKEMASMRNVAGEILGSMAAVKKAIELGLKDISIFYDYAGIKAWAVGEWKRNKKGTIEYYNYITSVRDSINIRFVKVRGHSGVEGNEEADRLAKRAVGLC
;
A
#
# COMPACT_ATOMS: atom_id res chain seq x y z
N ILE A 1 -14.04 -4.65 -9.83
CA ILE A 1 -12.87 -5.55 -9.73
C ILE A 1 -12.19 -5.70 -11.09
N ALA A 2 -12.96 -5.97 -12.16
CA ALA A 2 -12.41 -6.13 -13.51
C ALA A 2 -11.70 -4.87 -14.01
N SER A 3 -12.28 -3.69 -13.77
CA SER A 3 -11.67 -2.41 -14.16
C SER A 3 -10.39 -2.14 -13.40
N CYS A 4 -10.34 -2.51 -12.13
CA CYS A 4 -9.13 -2.39 -11.33
C CYS A 4 -8.01 -3.29 -11.86
N LEU A 5 -8.36 -4.47 -12.35
CA LEU A 5 -7.41 -5.40 -12.93
C LEU A 5 -6.72 -4.82 -14.17
N VAL A 6 -7.50 -4.23 -15.07
CA VAL A 6 -6.96 -3.63 -16.31
C VAL A 6 -5.99 -2.50 -15.97
N GLY A 7 -6.37 -1.63 -15.06
CA GLY A 7 -5.50 -0.55 -14.61
C GLY A 7 -4.22 -1.07 -13.94
N SER A 8 -4.32 -2.14 -13.17
CA SER A 8 -3.17 -2.77 -12.53
C SER A 8 -2.19 -3.33 -13.54
N GLU A 9 -2.70 -4.04 -14.53
CA GLU A 9 -1.87 -4.63 -15.58
C GLU A 9 -1.12 -3.56 -16.37
N MET A 10 -1.78 -2.47 -16.71
CA MET A 10 -1.14 -1.36 -17.42
C MET A 10 -0.03 -0.72 -16.58
N CYS A 11 -0.28 -0.47 -15.31
CA CYS A 11 0.74 0.08 -14.42
C CYS A 11 1.96 -0.84 -14.29
N ILE A 12 1.71 -2.14 -14.23
CA ILE A 12 2.76 -3.16 -14.15
C ILE A 12 3.59 -3.18 -15.43
N ARG A 13 2.93 -3.17 -16.58
CA ARG A 13 3.60 -3.18 -17.89
C ARG A 13 4.50 -1.98 -18.07
N ASP A 14 4.02 -0.80 -17.72
CA ASP A 14 4.79 0.43 -17.85
C ASP A 14 6.07 0.38 -17.00
N ARG A 15 6.03 -0.32 -15.89
CA ARG A 15 7.18 -0.40 -14.98
C ARG A 15 8.23 -1.40 -15.39
N ILE A 16 7.87 -2.40 -16.14
CA ILE A 16 8.82 -3.44 -16.60
C ILE A 16 9.22 -3.28 -18.05
N ASN A 17 9.28 -2.03 -18.55
CA ASN A 17 9.79 -1.69 -19.88
C ASN A 17 9.15 -2.47 -21.03
N GLY A 18 7.83 -2.52 -21.03
CA GLY A 18 7.10 -3.07 -22.17
C GLY A 18 7.11 -4.58 -22.31
N LYS A 19 7.45 -5.31 -21.28
CA LYS A 19 7.24 -6.75 -21.29
C LYS A 19 5.75 -7.02 -21.33
N THR A 20 5.27 -7.44 -22.47
CA THR A 20 3.89 -7.86 -22.67
C THR A 20 3.78 -9.36 -22.39
N GLY A 21 3.28 -9.71 -21.27
CA GLY A 21 3.08 -11.11 -20.97
C GLY A 21 2.07 -11.27 -19.85
N SER A 22 1.36 -12.35 -19.84
CA SER A 22 0.62 -12.82 -18.69
C SER A 22 1.63 -13.35 -17.66
N GLY A 23 2.57 -12.47 -17.27
CA GLY A 23 3.60 -12.84 -16.31
C GLY A 23 3.01 -13.17 -14.96
N ASN A 24 3.55 -14.17 -14.32
CA ASN A 24 3.35 -14.38 -12.90
C ASN A 24 3.81 -13.14 -12.15
N MET A 25 3.30 -12.91 -10.95
CA MET A 25 3.68 -11.76 -10.13
C MET A 25 5.19 -11.70 -9.87
N GLU A 26 5.87 -12.81 -9.94
CA GLU A 26 7.32 -12.91 -9.87
C GLU A 26 8.02 -12.13 -10.98
N ASP A 27 7.40 -12.07 -12.17
CA ASP A 27 7.92 -11.32 -13.32
C ASP A 27 7.74 -9.80 -13.15
N VAL A 28 7.00 -9.38 -12.13
CA VAL A 28 6.64 -7.99 -11.89
C VAL A 28 7.39 -7.40 -10.69
N MET A 29 8.01 -8.26 -9.89
CA MET A 29 8.80 -7.79 -8.77
C MET A 29 10.01 -7.03 -9.30
N PRO A 30 10.15 -5.76 -8.94
CA PRO A 30 11.34 -5.02 -9.32
C PRO A 30 12.57 -5.61 -8.62
N ASP A 31 13.72 -5.53 -9.26
CA ASP A 31 15.00 -5.89 -8.66
C ASP A 31 15.39 -4.95 -7.51
N ASN A 32 14.52 -4.03 -7.17
CA ASN A 32 14.72 -3.04 -6.13
C ASN A 32 13.73 -3.23 -4.98
N ASP A 33 13.89 -2.44 -3.95
CA ASP A 33 13.14 -2.53 -2.72
C ASP A 33 11.63 -2.33 -2.93
N TYR A 34 10.83 -3.12 -2.24
CA TYR A 34 9.38 -3.07 -2.37
C TYR A 34 8.68 -3.34 -1.04
N ALA A 35 7.43 -2.90 -0.97
CA ALA A 35 6.56 -3.16 0.17
C ALA A 35 5.18 -3.59 -0.33
N PHE A 36 4.53 -4.48 0.43
CA PHE A 36 3.11 -4.77 0.29
C PHE A 36 2.39 -4.19 1.48
N VAL A 37 1.27 -3.52 1.26
CA VAL A 37 0.43 -2.96 2.32
C VAL A 37 -1.04 -3.30 2.08
N ASP A 38 -1.76 -3.49 3.18
CA ASP A 38 -3.20 -3.68 3.14
C ASP A 38 -3.82 -3.10 4.41
N GLY A 39 -5.12 -2.82 4.36
CA GLY A 39 -5.86 -2.29 5.48
C GLY A 39 -7.00 -3.23 5.90
N SER A 40 -7.37 -3.16 7.17
CA SER A 40 -8.49 -3.91 7.70
C SER A 40 -9.28 -3.05 8.68
N PHE A 41 -10.53 -3.43 8.91
CA PHE A 41 -11.41 -2.75 9.85
C PHE A 41 -12.23 -3.76 10.62
N ASN A 42 -12.21 -3.63 11.95
CA ASN A 42 -13.02 -4.47 12.83
C ASN A 42 -14.31 -3.72 13.16
N ILE A 43 -15.40 -4.13 12.55
CA ILE A 43 -16.71 -3.50 12.70
C ILE A 43 -17.21 -3.55 14.14
N ALA A 44 -16.86 -4.60 14.88
CA ALA A 44 -17.33 -4.79 16.26
C ALA A 44 -16.66 -3.80 17.23
N THR A 45 -15.42 -3.41 16.97
CA THR A 45 -14.65 -2.56 17.87
C THR A 45 -14.43 -1.14 17.32
N GLY A 46 -14.65 -0.92 16.03
CA GLY A 46 -14.34 0.36 15.37
C GLY A 46 -12.85 0.60 15.16
N VAL A 47 -12.02 -0.44 15.28
CA VAL A 47 -10.58 -0.34 15.10
C VAL A 47 -10.24 -0.57 13.63
N TYR A 48 -9.53 0.37 13.04
CA TYR A 48 -8.90 0.22 11.73
C TYR A 48 -7.41 -0.12 11.91
N GLY A 49 -6.83 -0.80 10.95
CA GLY A 49 -5.43 -1.15 11.05
C GLY A 49 -4.82 -1.48 9.71
N TYR A 50 -3.52 -1.63 9.73
CA TYR A 50 -2.76 -2.01 8.56
C TYR A 50 -1.81 -3.16 8.86
N GLY A 51 -1.48 -3.86 7.82
CA GLY A 51 -0.44 -4.87 7.84
C GLY A 51 0.31 -4.85 6.52
N GLY A 52 1.51 -5.35 6.54
CA GLY A 52 2.34 -5.44 5.36
C GLY A 52 3.77 -5.74 5.72
N PHE A 53 4.63 -5.63 4.73
CA PHE A 53 6.06 -5.80 4.93
C PHE A 53 6.84 -5.06 3.85
N LEU A 54 8.07 -4.70 4.19
CA LEU A 54 9.02 -4.11 3.26
C LEU A 54 10.19 -5.07 3.11
N MET A 55 10.57 -5.34 1.87
CA MET A 55 11.75 -6.15 1.55
C MET A 55 12.89 -5.24 1.11
N HIS A 56 14.00 -5.37 1.78
CA HIS A 56 15.23 -4.66 1.45
C HIS A 56 16.42 -5.56 1.72
N ASP A 57 17.27 -5.74 0.71
CA ASP A 57 18.52 -6.49 0.83
C ASP A 57 18.33 -7.91 1.43
N GLY A 58 17.27 -8.58 0.99
CA GLY A 58 16.91 -9.92 1.47
C GLY A 58 16.31 -9.97 2.87
N VAL A 59 16.14 -8.83 3.54
CA VAL A 59 15.56 -8.75 4.87
C VAL A 59 14.12 -8.27 4.79
N ARG A 60 13.23 -8.94 5.51
CA ARG A 60 11.82 -8.59 5.61
C ARG A 60 11.56 -7.78 6.86
N TYR A 61 11.01 -6.59 6.68
CA TYR A 61 10.59 -5.72 7.77
C TYR A 61 9.06 -5.70 7.83
N GLU A 62 8.51 -6.29 8.88
CA GLU A 62 7.06 -6.34 9.07
C GLU A 62 6.52 -4.96 9.44
N LEU A 63 5.39 -4.59 8.83
CA LEU A 63 4.69 -3.34 9.08
C LEU A 63 3.32 -3.68 9.67
N SER A 64 3.00 -3.09 10.82
CA SER A 64 1.72 -3.35 11.49
C SER A 64 1.37 -2.21 12.43
N GLY A 65 0.08 -1.88 12.49
CA GLY A 65 -0.41 -0.87 13.41
C GLY A 65 -1.92 -0.75 13.33
N ASN A 66 -2.48 -0.05 14.31
CA ASN A 66 -3.92 0.17 14.36
C ASN A 66 -4.25 1.51 15.01
N GLY A 67 -5.51 1.90 14.93
CA GLY A 67 -6.03 3.09 15.55
C GLY A 67 -7.53 3.04 15.70
N SER A 68 -8.07 3.96 16.49
CA SER A 68 -9.50 4.04 16.79
C SER A 68 -10.05 5.48 16.73
N ASP A 69 -9.34 6.39 16.09
CA ASP A 69 -9.85 7.74 15.86
C ASP A 69 -11.13 7.68 15.03
N LYS A 70 -12.19 8.30 15.52
CA LYS A 70 -13.53 8.18 14.93
C LYS A 70 -13.60 8.72 13.51
N GLU A 71 -12.90 9.81 13.21
CA GLU A 71 -12.90 10.39 11.87
C GLU A 71 -12.19 9.46 10.89
N MET A 72 -11.03 8.93 11.26
CA MET A 72 -10.31 7.93 10.47
C MET A 72 -11.13 6.64 10.33
N ALA A 73 -11.77 6.18 11.40
CA ALA A 73 -12.58 4.96 11.40
C ALA A 73 -13.75 5.02 10.41
N SER A 74 -14.22 6.22 10.07
CA SER A 74 -15.27 6.39 9.04
C SER A 74 -14.82 5.92 7.66
N MET A 75 -13.53 5.85 7.42
CA MET A 75 -12.94 5.34 6.18
C MET A 75 -12.73 3.82 6.21
N ARG A 76 -12.97 3.17 7.34
CA ARG A 76 -12.87 1.73 7.55
C ARG A 76 -11.48 1.18 7.16
N ASN A 77 -11.44 0.12 6.37
CA ASN A 77 -10.19 -0.50 5.92
C ASN A 77 -9.29 0.46 5.11
N VAL A 78 -9.87 1.44 4.43
CA VAL A 78 -9.10 2.43 3.67
C VAL A 78 -8.22 3.27 4.58
N ALA A 79 -8.68 3.57 5.80
CA ALA A 79 -7.84 4.23 6.81
C ALA A 79 -6.58 3.43 7.10
N GLY A 80 -6.73 2.12 7.23
CA GLY A 80 -5.59 1.21 7.41
C GLY A 80 -4.62 1.24 6.23
N GLU A 81 -5.14 1.20 5.01
CA GLU A 81 -4.27 1.25 3.82
C GLU A 81 -3.49 2.56 3.72
N ILE A 82 -4.11 3.68 4.03
CA ILE A 82 -3.43 4.98 4.08
C ILE A 82 -2.28 4.93 5.10
N LEU A 83 -2.56 4.48 6.30
CA LEU A 83 -1.54 4.39 7.35
C LEU A 83 -0.44 3.39 7.00
N GLY A 84 -0.80 2.27 6.40
CA GLY A 84 0.16 1.26 5.96
C GLY A 84 1.10 1.79 4.88
N SER A 85 0.56 2.55 3.92
CA SER A 85 1.37 3.18 2.88
C SER A 85 2.34 4.21 3.45
N MET A 86 1.87 5.02 4.40
CA MET A 86 2.74 5.98 5.11
C MET A 86 3.82 5.25 5.91
N ALA A 87 3.47 4.16 6.60
CA ALA A 87 4.42 3.35 7.36
C ALA A 87 5.50 2.75 6.47
N ALA A 88 5.13 2.27 5.29
CA ALA A 88 6.08 1.73 4.32
C ALA A 88 7.07 2.80 3.84
N VAL A 89 6.59 3.99 3.53
CA VAL A 89 7.46 5.10 3.12
C VAL A 89 8.38 5.53 4.26
N LYS A 90 7.85 5.65 5.48
CA LYS A 90 8.65 5.99 6.66
C LYS A 90 9.76 4.97 6.89
N LYS A 91 9.44 3.69 6.78
CA LYS A 91 10.43 2.61 6.94
C LYS A 91 11.49 2.66 5.85
N ALA A 92 11.10 2.91 4.62
CA ALA A 92 12.04 3.06 3.51
C ALA A 92 13.02 4.21 3.75
N ILE A 93 12.52 5.36 4.21
CA ILE A 93 13.36 6.51 4.54
C ILE A 93 14.30 6.19 5.72
N GLU A 94 13.79 5.54 6.74
CA GLU A 94 14.57 5.11 7.90
C GLU A 94 15.73 4.19 7.51
N LEU A 95 15.50 3.32 6.51
CA LEU A 95 16.52 2.42 5.98
C LEU A 95 17.48 3.11 5.00
N GLY A 96 17.28 4.38 4.70
CA GLY A 96 18.12 5.13 3.78
C GLY A 96 17.86 4.86 2.30
N LEU A 97 16.71 4.28 1.97
CA LEU A 97 16.35 3.95 0.59
C LEU A 97 16.05 5.21 -0.21
N LYS A 98 16.43 5.20 -1.50
CA LYS A 98 16.14 6.29 -2.43
C LYS A 98 14.97 5.97 -3.36
N ASP A 99 14.60 4.70 -3.44
CA ASP A 99 13.50 4.20 -4.26
C ASP A 99 12.73 3.15 -3.50
N ILE A 100 11.41 3.14 -3.64
CA ILE A 100 10.54 2.10 -3.10
C ILE A 100 9.36 1.88 -4.02
N SER A 101 8.99 0.62 -4.22
CA SER A 101 7.74 0.26 -4.89
C SER A 101 6.74 -0.19 -3.86
N ILE A 102 5.56 0.42 -3.85
CA ILE A 102 4.48 0.08 -2.92
C ILE A 102 3.39 -0.64 -3.68
N PHE A 103 3.17 -1.90 -3.33
CA PHE A 103 2.10 -2.74 -3.88
C PHE A 103 0.87 -2.60 -2.99
N TYR A 104 -0.26 -2.21 -3.60
CA TYR A 104 -1.51 -1.91 -2.89
C TYR A 104 -2.70 -2.35 -3.75
N ASP A 105 -3.89 -2.50 -3.17
CA ASP A 105 -5.06 -2.92 -3.93
C ASP A 105 -6.16 -1.86 -4.09
N TYR A 106 -6.24 -0.87 -3.21
CA TYR A 106 -7.26 0.18 -3.32
C TYR A 106 -6.76 1.38 -4.14
N ALA A 107 -7.47 1.70 -5.23
CA ALA A 107 -7.06 2.76 -6.18
C ALA A 107 -6.76 4.13 -5.54
N GLY A 108 -7.41 4.47 -4.45
CA GLY A 108 -7.21 5.75 -3.75
C GLY A 108 -5.79 5.95 -3.22
N ILE A 109 -5.06 4.87 -2.96
CA ILE A 109 -3.71 4.96 -2.40
C ILE A 109 -2.77 5.76 -3.33
N LYS A 110 -2.82 5.50 -4.62
CA LYS A 110 -2.08 6.31 -5.58
C LYS A 110 -2.80 7.62 -5.88
N ALA A 111 -4.09 7.57 -6.14
CA ALA A 111 -4.86 8.73 -6.60
C ALA A 111 -4.81 9.91 -5.62
N TRP A 112 -4.87 9.65 -4.31
CA TRP A 112 -4.72 10.70 -3.31
C TRP A 112 -3.26 11.16 -3.16
N ALA A 113 -2.33 10.26 -3.23
CA ALA A 113 -0.91 10.58 -3.08
C ALA A 113 -0.41 11.53 -4.17
N VAL A 114 -0.85 11.35 -5.40
CA VAL A 114 -0.45 12.17 -6.56
C VAL A 114 -1.41 13.32 -6.85
N GLY A 115 -2.50 13.46 -6.09
CA GLY A 115 -3.44 14.56 -6.23
C GLY A 115 -4.51 14.40 -7.30
N GLU A 116 -4.70 13.21 -7.86
CA GLU A 116 -5.73 12.94 -8.86
C GLU A 116 -7.14 12.98 -8.28
N TRP A 117 -7.31 12.48 -7.04
CA TRP A 117 -8.58 12.52 -6.33
C TRP A 117 -8.58 13.61 -5.28
N LYS A 118 -9.75 14.23 -5.07
CA LYS A 118 -9.95 15.25 -4.05
C LYS A 118 -9.72 14.66 -2.65
N ARG A 119 -9.05 15.43 -1.80
CA ARG A 119 -8.75 15.09 -0.41
C ARG A 119 -9.69 15.86 0.49
N ASN A 120 -10.82 15.26 0.83
CA ASN A 120 -11.87 15.90 1.62
C ASN A 120 -11.91 15.44 3.09
N LYS A 121 -11.17 14.38 3.42
CA LYS A 121 -11.13 13.82 4.76
C LYS A 121 -9.76 14.04 5.40
N LYS A 122 -9.72 14.13 6.71
CA LYS A 122 -8.49 14.29 7.49
C LYS A 122 -7.40 13.31 7.06
N GLY A 123 -7.74 12.02 6.95
CA GLY A 123 -6.79 10.99 6.58
C GLY A 123 -6.20 11.19 5.19
N THR A 124 -7.02 11.55 4.20
CA THR A 124 -6.56 11.78 2.83
C THR A 124 -5.72 13.03 2.71
N ILE A 125 -6.05 14.08 3.46
CA ILE A 125 -5.29 15.32 3.50
C ILE A 125 -3.91 15.07 4.12
N GLU A 126 -3.85 14.43 5.27
CA GLU A 126 -2.61 14.10 5.94
C GLU A 126 -1.71 13.20 5.08
N TYR A 127 -2.30 12.22 4.42
CA TYR A 127 -1.60 11.32 3.52
C TYR A 127 -0.94 12.08 2.36
N TYR A 128 -1.73 12.90 1.65
CA TYR A 128 -1.20 13.71 0.55
C TYR A 128 -0.09 14.64 1.03
N ASN A 129 -0.29 15.31 2.14
CA ASN A 129 0.71 16.22 2.70
C ASN A 129 2.00 15.50 3.06
N TYR A 130 1.89 14.31 3.66
CA TYR A 130 3.05 13.51 4.00
C TYR A 130 3.83 13.09 2.76
N ILE A 131 3.15 12.49 1.78
CA ILE A 131 3.80 12.03 0.55
C ILE A 131 4.45 13.20 -0.19
N THR A 132 3.77 14.35 -0.25
CA THR A 132 4.33 15.56 -0.86
C THR A 132 5.59 16.03 -0.14
N SER A 133 5.60 15.95 1.19
CA SER A 133 6.74 16.39 2.00
C SER A 133 8.00 15.55 1.80
N VAL A 134 7.85 14.29 1.39
CA VAL A 134 8.99 13.36 1.26
C VAL A 134 9.37 13.04 -0.19
N ARG A 135 8.63 13.56 -1.16
CA ARG A 135 8.87 13.22 -2.59
C ARG A 135 10.26 13.57 -3.10
N ASP A 136 10.91 14.58 -2.51
CA ASP A 136 12.27 14.97 -2.88
C ASP A 136 13.33 14.08 -2.21
N SER A 137 12.94 13.35 -1.18
CA SER A 137 13.83 12.47 -0.43
C SER A 137 13.82 11.03 -0.94
N ILE A 138 12.70 10.60 -1.49
CA ILE A 138 12.53 9.23 -1.94
C ILE A 138 11.61 9.17 -3.16
N ASN A 139 11.97 8.35 -4.13
CA ASN A 139 11.13 8.08 -5.28
C ASN A 139 10.18 6.91 -4.96
N ILE A 140 8.89 7.17 -5.01
CA ILE A 140 7.85 6.19 -4.67
C ILE A 140 7.15 5.76 -5.95
N ARG A 141 7.15 4.45 -6.22
CA ARG A 141 6.37 3.83 -7.29
C ARG A 141 5.17 3.14 -6.68
N PHE A 142 3.99 3.52 -7.13
CA PHE A 142 2.75 2.89 -6.70
C PHE A 142 2.35 1.81 -7.70
N VAL A 143 2.30 0.55 -7.25
CA VAL A 143 1.97 -0.60 -8.09
C VAL A 143 0.67 -1.21 -7.59
N LYS A 144 -0.40 -1.02 -8.35
CA LYS A 144 -1.70 -1.57 -7.99
C LYS A 144 -1.74 -3.06 -8.30
N VAL A 145 -2.14 -3.84 -7.30
CA VAL A 145 -2.39 -5.27 -7.45
C VAL A 145 -3.88 -5.54 -7.31
N ARG A 146 -4.32 -6.68 -7.84
CA ARG A 146 -5.69 -7.14 -7.68
C ARG A 146 -5.85 -7.78 -6.31
N GLY A 147 -6.79 -7.27 -5.50
CA GLY A 147 -7.11 -7.86 -4.21
C GLY A 147 -7.61 -9.29 -4.36
N HIS A 148 -7.21 -10.16 -3.44
CA HIS A 148 -7.62 -11.57 -3.37
C HIS A 148 -7.39 -12.36 -4.67
N SER A 149 -6.31 -12.04 -5.38
CA SER A 149 -5.97 -12.70 -6.65
C SER A 149 -4.93 -13.80 -6.52
N GLY A 150 -4.59 -14.23 -5.30
CA GLY A 150 -3.57 -15.24 -5.06
C GLY A 150 -2.15 -14.71 -5.07
N VAL A 151 -1.96 -13.42 -5.09
CA VAL A 151 -0.63 -12.80 -4.95
C VAL A 151 -0.16 -12.97 -3.51
N GLU A 152 0.88 -13.74 -3.31
CA GLU A 152 1.36 -14.13 -1.98
C GLU A 152 1.65 -12.93 -1.07
N GLY A 153 2.34 -11.92 -1.58
CA GLY A 153 2.64 -10.71 -0.81
C GLY A 153 1.40 -9.94 -0.39
N ASN A 154 0.42 -9.83 -1.28
CA ASN A 154 -0.84 -9.16 -0.98
C ASN A 154 -1.66 -9.93 0.06
N GLU A 155 -1.69 -11.26 -0.04
CA GLU A 155 -2.39 -12.11 0.94
C GLU A 155 -1.73 -12.06 2.31
N GLU A 156 -0.42 -12.00 2.37
CA GLU A 156 0.31 -11.84 3.62
C GLU A 156 0.02 -10.48 4.27
N ALA A 157 -0.02 -9.42 3.48
CA ALA A 157 -0.39 -8.09 3.97
C ALA A 157 -1.83 -8.07 4.53
N ASP A 158 -2.77 -8.72 3.85
CA ASP A 158 -4.15 -8.87 4.31
C ASP A 158 -4.21 -9.61 5.65
N ARG A 159 -3.49 -10.71 5.79
CA ARG A 159 -3.40 -11.48 7.03
C ARG A 159 -2.88 -10.64 8.18
N LEU A 160 -1.80 -9.90 7.94
CA LEU A 160 -1.22 -9.02 8.95
C LEU A 160 -2.15 -7.87 9.33
N ALA A 161 -2.86 -7.30 8.37
CA ALA A 161 -3.84 -6.24 8.62
C ALA A 161 -5.00 -6.74 9.48
N LYS A 162 -5.52 -7.92 9.20
CA LYS A 162 -6.58 -8.56 10.00
C LYS A 162 -6.12 -8.82 11.43
N ARG A 163 -4.90 -9.30 11.58
CA ARG A 163 -4.32 -9.52 12.91
C ARG A 163 -4.18 -8.23 13.70
N ALA A 164 -3.82 -7.14 13.03
CA ALA A 164 -3.65 -5.84 13.67
C ALA A 164 -4.93 -5.29 14.29
N VAL A 165 -6.10 -5.69 13.79
CA VAL A 165 -7.41 -5.25 14.31
C VAL A 165 -8.15 -6.33 15.10
N GLY A 166 -7.50 -7.44 15.38
CA GLY A 166 -8.07 -8.51 16.20
C GLY A 166 -9.04 -9.44 15.47
N LEU A 167 -8.93 -9.56 14.15
CA LEU A 167 -9.77 -10.44 13.32
C LEU A 167 -9.16 -11.84 13.09
N CYS A 168 -7.97 -12.08 13.57
CA CYS A 168 -7.37 -13.41 13.58
C CYS A 168 -6.59 -13.73 14.83
#